data_ea8344414f6bf97b21aaa9cb4601cb71
#
_entry.id   ea8344414f6bf97b21aaa9cb4601cb71
#
_cell.length_a   1.000
_cell.length_b   1.000
_cell.length_c   1.000
_cell.angle_alpha   90.00
_cell.angle_beta   90.00
_cell.angle_gamma   90.00
#
_symmetry.space_group_name_H-M   'P 1'
#
loop_
_entity.id
_entity.type
_entity.pdbx_description
1 polymer ?
#
loop_
_entity_poly.entity_id
_entity_poly.type
_entity_poly.pdbx_seq_one_letter_code
_entity_poly.pdbx_strand_id
1 'polypeptide(L)'
;MRVSAAKAADRLLSVEGVQAAFALCRIDDTVHISARSQGTINVQLILEKLGGGGHFDSAGAQVKNSSTSTALTTLRSAIDEYLAENL
;
A
#
# COMPACT_ATOMS: atom_id res chain seq x y z
N MET A 1 13.66 -11.91 13.67
CA MET A 1 13.02 -10.61 13.89
C MET A 1 11.99 -10.34 12.79
N ARG A 2 10.80 -9.94 13.18
CA ARG A 2 9.73 -9.64 12.21
C ARG A 2 9.84 -8.19 11.74
N VAL A 3 9.86 -7.99 10.42
CA VAL A 3 9.82 -6.65 9.83
C VAL A 3 8.36 -6.29 9.57
N SER A 4 7.89 -5.17 10.09
CA SER A 4 6.53 -4.71 9.85
C SER A 4 6.35 -4.26 8.40
N ALA A 5 5.10 -4.28 7.92
CA ALA A 5 4.79 -3.78 6.58
C ALA A 5 5.21 -2.31 6.43
N ALA A 6 5.00 -1.50 7.46
CA ALA A 6 5.40 -0.10 7.43
C ALA A 6 6.92 0.07 7.21
N LYS A 7 7.73 -0.69 7.94
CA LYS A 7 9.19 -0.63 7.78
C LYS A 7 9.62 -1.14 6.41
N ALA A 8 8.98 -2.19 5.91
CA ALA A 8 9.28 -2.72 4.57
C ALA A 8 8.97 -1.67 3.50
N ALA A 9 7.84 -0.99 3.60
CA ALA A 9 7.48 0.08 2.66
C ALA A 9 8.48 1.24 2.72
N ASP A 10 8.90 1.64 3.93
CA ASP A 10 9.91 2.69 4.10
C ASP A 10 11.24 2.31 3.43
N ARG A 11 11.68 1.07 3.60
CA ARG A 11 12.93 0.59 2.98
C ARG A 11 12.83 0.56 1.46
N LEU A 12 11.71 0.10 0.92
CA LEU A 12 11.49 0.07 -0.52
C LEU A 12 11.49 1.48 -1.11
N LEU A 13 10.93 2.44 -0.40
CA LEU A 13 10.87 3.82 -0.85
C LEU A 13 12.25 4.46 -0.95
N SER A 14 13.23 3.97 -0.19
CA SER A 14 14.59 4.49 -0.24
C SER A 14 15.36 4.06 -1.49
N VAL A 15 14.83 3.12 -2.27
CA VAL A 15 15.46 2.67 -3.51
C VAL A 15 15.37 3.78 -4.55
N GLU A 16 16.49 4.09 -5.21
CA GLU A 16 16.55 5.16 -6.20
C GLU A 16 15.54 4.93 -7.32
N GLY A 17 14.80 5.98 -7.67
CA GLY A 17 13.80 5.92 -8.73
C GLY A 17 12.42 5.44 -8.30
N VAL A 18 12.28 4.95 -7.08
CA VAL A 18 10.97 4.50 -6.56
C VAL A 18 10.17 5.71 -6.10
N GLN A 19 9.00 5.91 -6.68
CA GLN A 19 8.11 7.03 -6.33
C GLN A 19 7.10 6.67 -5.27
N ALA A 20 6.69 5.42 -5.20
CA ALA A 20 5.80 4.90 -4.16
C ALA A 20 6.10 3.44 -3.92
N ALA A 21 5.88 2.98 -2.70
CA ALA A 21 6.12 1.60 -2.31
C ALA A 21 4.96 1.09 -1.46
N PHE A 22 4.62 -0.16 -1.65
CA PHE A 22 3.53 -0.83 -0.96
C PHE A 22 4.05 -2.15 -0.41
N ALA A 23 3.77 -2.43 0.84
CA ALA A 23 4.16 -3.69 1.47
C ALA A 23 2.93 -4.34 2.10
N LEU A 24 2.83 -5.65 1.95
CA LEU A 24 1.73 -6.43 2.48
C LEU A 24 2.28 -7.44 3.47
N CYS A 25 1.57 -7.59 4.59
CA CYS A 25 1.92 -8.56 5.62
C CYS A 25 0.63 -9.19 6.16
N ARG A 26 0.52 -10.51 6.05
CA ARG A 26 -0.63 -11.21 6.62
C ARG A 26 -0.34 -11.57 8.07
N ILE A 27 -1.28 -11.20 8.95
CA ILE A 27 -1.26 -11.58 10.37
C ILE A 27 -2.62 -12.21 10.64
N ASP A 28 -2.62 -13.50 11.00
CA ASP A 28 -3.83 -14.32 11.14
C ASP A 28 -4.64 -14.28 9.83
N ASP A 29 -5.86 -13.78 9.85
CA ASP A 29 -6.72 -13.70 8.66
C ASP A 29 -6.78 -12.31 8.04
N THR A 30 -5.90 -11.40 8.47
CA THR A 30 -5.92 -10.01 8.03
C THR A 30 -4.63 -9.67 7.28
N VAL A 31 -4.76 -9.08 6.11
CA VAL A 31 -3.62 -8.56 5.35
C VAL A 31 -3.46 -7.08 5.68
N HIS A 32 -2.32 -6.72 6.25
CA HIS A 32 -1.97 -5.34 6.54
C HIS A 32 -1.19 -4.78 5.35
N ILE A 33 -1.63 -3.65 4.83
CA ILE A 33 -0.99 -2.98 3.71
C ILE A 33 -0.46 -1.65 4.20
N SER A 34 0.81 -1.38 3.94
CA SER A 34 1.43 -0.09 4.22
C SER A 34 1.92 0.51 2.92
N ALA A 35 1.70 1.80 2.76
CA ALA A 35 2.07 2.53 1.55
C ALA A 35 2.83 3.80 1.91
N ARG A 36 3.85 4.10 1.13
CA ARG A 36 4.68 5.30 1.27
C ARG A 36 4.91 5.92 -0.10
N SER A 37 5.03 7.23 -0.14
CA SER A 37 5.23 7.97 -1.39
C SER A 37 6.27 9.07 -1.18
N GLN A 38 6.98 9.41 -2.27
CA GLN A 38 7.90 10.55 -2.29
C GLN A 38 7.18 11.89 -2.48
N GLY A 39 5.85 11.88 -2.65
CA GLY A 39 5.07 13.11 -2.77
C GLY A 39 4.44 13.33 -4.15
N THR A 40 4.67 12.41 -5.10
CA THR A 40 4.04 12.50 -6.43
C THR A 40 2.81 11.62 -6.55
N ILE A 41 2.76 10.53 -5.79
CA ILE A 41 1.65 9.59 -5.79
C ILE A 41 0.88 9.76 -4.48
N ASN A 42 -0.43 9.94 -4.58
CA ASN A 42 -1.28 10.06 -3.40
C ASN A 42 -1.69 8.67 -2.92
N VAL A 43 -0.90 8.11 -1.99
CA VAL A 43 -1.18 6.76 -1.49
C VAL A 43 -2.43 6.72 -0.61
N GLN A 44 -2.84 7.85 -0.04
CA GLN A 44 -4.08 7.94 0.72
C GLN A 44 -5.29 7.56 -0.15
N LEU A 45 -5.40 8.16 -1.34
CA LEU A 45 -6.50 7.86 -2.26
C LEU A 45 -6.51 6.40 -2.69
N ILE A 46 -5.31 5.82 -2.92
CA ILE A 46 -5.20 4.42 -3.31
C ILE A 46 -5.70 3.52 -2.18
N LEU A 47 -5.23 3.75 -0.95
CA LEU A 47 -5.57 2.89 0.18
C LEU A 47 -7.03 3.10 0.63
N GLU A 48 -7.61 4.26 0.38
CA GLU A 48 -9.04 4.47 0.63
C GLU A 48 -9.92 3.56 -0.21
N LYS A 49 -9.46 3.19 -1.40
CA LYS A 49 -10.19 2.23 -2.26
C LYS A 49 -10.25 0.83 -1.63
N LEU A 50 -9.37 0.54 -0.68
CA LEU A 50 -9.33 -0.73 0.05
C LEU A 50 -9.88 -0.59 1.47
N GLY A 51 -10.54 0.52 1.77
CA GLY A 51 -11.12 0.75 3.09
C GLY A 51 -10.14 1.31 4.12
N GLY A 52 -8.95 1.69 3.70
CA GLY A 52 -7.94 2.27 4.57
C GLY A 52 -7.90 3.79 4.49
N GLY A 53 -6.76 4.37 4.83
CA GLY A 53 -6.56 5.80 4.81
C GLY A 53 -5.21 6.20 5.36
N GLY A 54 -5.04 7.48 5.62
CA GLY A 54 -3.80 8.03 6.15
C GLY A 54 -3.55 9.43 5.62
N HIS A 55 -2.36 9.64 5.11
CA HIS A 55 -1.93 10.90 4.53
C HIS A 55 -1.47 10.68 3.09
N PHE A 56 -1.24 11.78 2.38
CA PHE A 56 -0.82 11.75 0.97
C PHE A 56 0.37 10.82 0.75
N ASP A 57 1.38 10.90 1.62
CA ASP A 57 2.65 10.20 1.46
C ASP A 57 2.82 8.99 2.38
N SER A 58 1.84 8.70 3.22
CA SER A 58 1.90 7.60 4.19
C SER A 58 0.50 7.13 4.53
N ALA A 59 0.17 5.92 4.16
CA ALA A 59 -1.18 5.38 4.35
C ALA A 59 -1.14 3.89 4.63
N GLY A 60 -2.25 3.35 5.10
CA GLY A 60 -2.37 1.93 5.40
C GLY A 60 -3.80 1.43 5.24
N ALA A 61 -3.93 0.12 5.13
CA ALA A 61 -5.22 -0.55 5.08
C ALA A 61 -5.12 -1.93 5.71
N GLN A 62 -6.26 -2.44 6.17
CA GLN A 62 -6.39 -3.79 6.67
C GLN A 62 -7.48 -4.50 5.88
N VAL A 63 -7.13 -5.60 5.23
CA VAL A 63 -8.08 -6.40 4.45
C VAL A 63 -8.33 -7.68 5.22
N LYS A 64 -9.51 -7.78 5.84
CA LYS A 64 -9.86 -8.93 6.68
C LYS A 64 -10.34 -10.11 5.84
N ASN A 65 -10.13 -11.31 6.34
CA ASN A 65 -10.56 -12.56 5.71
C ASN A 65 -10.03 -12.67 4.27
N SER A 66 -8.77 -12.30 4.08
CA SER A 66 -8.16 -12.26 2.76
C SER A 66 -6.81 -12.96 2.76
N SER A 67 -6.43 -13.48 1.61
CA SER A 67 -5.07 -13.95 1.37
C SER A 67 -4.22 -12.80 0.86
N THR A 68 -2.89 -12.95 0.99
CA THR A 68 -1.96 -11.96 0.46
C THR A 68 -2.13 -11.80 -1.06
N SER A 69 -2.34 -12.90 -1.79
CA SER A 69 -2.49 -12.83 -3.25
C SER A 69 -3.76 -12.10 -3.65
N THR A 70 -4.87 -12.33 -2.94
CA THR A 70 -6.13 -11.62 -3.21
C THR A 70 -5.99 -10.13 -2.89
N ALA A 71 -5.39 -9.79 -1.76
CA ALA A 71 -5.17 -8.40 -1.36
C ALA A 71 -4.25 -7.70 -2.37
N LEU A 72 -3.22 -8.39 -2.86
CA LEU A 72 -2.32 -7.84 -3.87
C LEU A 72 -3.04 -7.53 -5.17
N THR A 73 -3.92 -8.44 -5.62
CA THR A 73 -4.71 -8.22 -6.83
C THR A 73 -5.61 -6.99 -6.68
N THR A 74 -6.28 -6.85 -5.54
CA THR A 74 -7.13 -5.71 -5.26
C THR A 74 -6.32 -4.41 -5.21
N LEU A 75 -5.15 -4.46 -4.58
CA LEU A 75 -4.25 -3.30 -4.51
C LEU A 75 -3.78 -2.87 -5.89
N ARG A 76 -3.39 -3.82 -6.74
CA ARG A 76 -2.94 -3.50 -8.11
C ARG A 76 -4.05 -2.84 -8.91
N SER A 77 -5.28 -3.32 -8.78
CA SER A 77 -6.43 -2.70 -9.43
C SER A 77 -6.64 -1.27 -8.94
N ALA A 78 -6.49 -1.04 -7.64
CA ALA A 78 -6.62 0.31 -7.05
C ALA A 78 -5.53 1.25 -7.57
N ILE A 79 -4.30 0.75 -7.68
CA ILE A 79 -3.19 1.53 -8.23
C ILE A 79 -3.45 1.89 -9.69
N ASP A 80 -3.84 0.92 -10.50
CA ASP A 80 -4.13 1.12 -11.93
C ASP A 80 -5.24 2.15 -12.12
N GLU A 81 -6.30 2.05 -11.32
CA GLU A 81 -7.41 2.99 -11.36
C GLU A 81 -6.95 4.40 -11.00
N TYR A 82 -6.15 4.53 -9.93
CA TYR A 82 -5.61 5.82 -9.52
C TYR A 82 -4.75 6.44 -10.63
N LEU A 83 -3.87 5.66 -11.23
CA LEU A 83 -3.00 6.16 -12.30
C LEU A 83 -3.82 6.60 -13.53
N ALA A 84 -4.86 5.85 -13.88
CA ALA A 84 -5.74 6.21 -15.00
C ALA A 84 -6.49 7.52 -14.73
N GLU A 85 -6.86 7.77 -13.48
CA GLU A 85 -7.62 8.98 -13.10
C GLU A 85 -6.75 10.22 -12.91
N ASN A 86 -5.46 10.05 -12.61
CA ASN A 86 -4.60 11.13 -12.15
C ASN A 86 -3.36 11.39 -13.02
N LEU A 87 -3.14 10.60 -14.04
CA LEU A 87 -1.98 10.80 -14.93
C LEU A 87 -2.38 10.97 -16.40
#